data_270e1e8b9adff89298543561983ea49f
#
_entry.id   270e1e8b9adff89298543561983ea49f
#
_cell.length_a   1.000
_cell.length_b   1.000
_cell.length_c   1.000
_cell.angle_alpha   90.00
_cell.angle_beta   90.00
_cell.angle_gamma   90.00
#
_symmetry.space_group_name_H-M   'P 1'
#
loop_
_entity.id
_entity.type
_entity.pdbx_description
1 polymer ?
#
loop_
_entity_poly.entity_id
_entity_poly.type
_entity_poly.pdbx_seq_one_letter_code
_entity_poly.pdbx_strand_id
1 'polypeptide(L)'
;LGLLCASSCRDHASDTSRSNPAAAGAGGVSTVIPERAEAVARADALAVAGTKQGGKAGAQLLLDAARLRERIFRADHREADALEAIELYRQAARGEPAVRCSSAVSAAVLEGELKADPEVTFQAVYRVSLTPAADEGCKRRVEQILGTLSAFRPAPAVLAQIEHEGATSAQPASAAGSPKTPASLEPSAASPSAPNDGVIVPTLGAQSGPARVTKIERYAAADAARVVVYVTRPATYKVGFLDEGSKSPRLFVDIDGATYQGAKAFDVGGLVTRVRIGAEATRTRVVLDLSGVAYRHVFYMPEPFRLVIDVSKEPPQHKEESTRGPREVRRVVLDPGHGGHDPGASGPSGLREKDVTLDIAHRAAPLIARELGISTLLTRDSDDYVALDERTARANAFQADLFISIHCNATEDGAGRGVMTFVLDDSRDAASTRLAARENDASAEAAAELAGALRRADGNLSAGRSNHFAELLQRSAIASLSPSYGDIPNSGIKRAGFYVLAGARMPAVLFETSFISNSVGETRFNTGDFRQKIADAIVNAVRAYRDGL
;
A
#
# COMPACT_ATOMS: atom_id res chain seq x y z
N LEU A 1 -8.38 -16.32 26.52
CA LEU A 1 -8.46 -17.16 27.72
C LEU A 1 -7.08 -17.75 27.98
N GLY A 2 -6.38 -17.18 28.95
CA GLY A 2 -5.20 -17.80 29.51
C GLY A 2 -5.57 -18.73 30.63
N LEU A 3 -4.74 -19.68 30.95
CA LEU A 3 -4.27 -20.00 32.31
C LEU A 3 -3.53 -21.37 32.37
N LEU A 4 -2.42 -21.31 33.16
CA LEU A 4 -1.76 -22.36 33.94
C LEU A 4 -0.85 -23.32 33.16
N CYS A 5 0.44 -23.50 33.50
CA CYS A 5 1.00 -23.74 34.83
C CYS A 5 2.46 -23.29 34.91
N ALA A 6 2.80 -22.67 36.03
CA ALA A 6 4.17 -22.54 36.54
C ALA A 6 4.46 -23.73 37.47
N SER A 7 5.72 -24.18 37.50
CA SER A 7 6.42 -24.71 38.70
C SER A 7 7.78 -25.29 38.26
N SER A 8 8.88 -24.62 38.49
CA SER A 8 9.89 -24.74 39.55
C SER A 8 10.74 -26.00 39.54
N CYS A 9 12.05 -25.85 39.45
CA CYS A 9 13.17 -26.15 40.32
C CYS A 9 14.46 -26.31 39.53
N ARG A 10 15.41 -25.46 39.72
CA ARG A 10 16.67 -25.44 40.51
C ARG A 10 17.73 -26.48 40.14
N ASP A 11 18.86 -25.92 39.75
CA ASP A 11 20.27 -26.20 40.06
C ASP A 11 20.81 -27.65 39.95
N HIS A 12 21.82 -27.85 39.13
CA HIS A 12 23.22 -28.04 39.54
C HIS A 12 24.17 -28.19 38.35
N ALA A 13 25.33 -27.61 38.55
CA ALA A 13 26.50 -27.66 37.67
C ALA A 13 27.19 -29.03 37.71
N SER A 14 27.91 -29.36 36.64
CA SER A 14 29.29 -29.80 36.53
C SER A 14 29.52 -30.86 35.44
N ASP A 15 30.26 -30.46 34.44
CA ASP A 15 31.58 -30.98 34.00
C ASP A 15 31.70 -32.38 33.35
N THR A 16 32.55 -32.37 32.34
CA THR A 16 33.37 -33.40 31.68
C THR A 16 32.82 -34.25 30.53
N SER A 17 33.35 -33.85 29.35
CA SER A 17 34.03 -34.70 28.33
C SER A 17 33.57 -36.13 28.04
N ARG A 18 33.31 -36.43 26.79
CA ARG A 18 33.92 -37.41 25.89
C ARG A 18 33.00 -37.96 24.79
N SER A 19 33.49 -37.79 23.57
CA SER A 19 33.45 -38.73 22.42
C SER A 19 32.14 -39.39 21.95
N ASN A 20 31.82 -39.11 20.69
CA ASN A 20 31.07 -39.81 19.63
C ASN A 20 31.25 -41.37 19.62
N PRO A 21 30.39 -42.20 18.93
CA PRO A 21 29.60 -41.91 17.73
C PRO A 21 28.22 -42.60 17.59
N ALA A 22 27.46 -42.12 16.61
CA ALA A 22 26.47 -42.84 15.78
C ALA A 22 25.25 -43.48 16.39
N ALA A 23 24.07 -42.90 16.11
CA ALA A 23 22.86 -43.64 15.72
C ALA A 23 21.93 -42.72 14.94
N ALA A 24 21.50 -43.18 13.77
CA ALA A 24 20.52 -42.56 12.89
C ALA A 24 19.13 -42.58 13.52
N GLY A 25 18.33 -41.57 13.28
CA GLY A 25 16.89 -41.65 13.48
C GLY A 25 16.22 -40.32 13.77
N ALA A 26 15.27 -39.99 12.94
CA ALA A 26 14.26 -38.94 13.06
C ALA A 26 14.72 -37.47 12.90
N GLY A 27 14.55 -36.98 11.67
CA GLY A 27 14.73 -35.59 11.31
C GLY A 27 13.78 -34.67 12.06
N GLY A 28 14.28 -34.06 13.13
CA GLY A 28 13.74 -32.85 13.70
C GLY A 28 13.95 -31.72 12.71
N VAL A 29 12.87 -31.15 12.20
CA VAL A 29 12.95 -29.95 11.35
C VAL A 29 13.53 -28.83 12.21
N SER A 30 14.80 -28.49 11.94
CA SER A 30 15.47 -27.34 12.53
C SER A 30 14.65 -26.07 12.25
N THR A 31 14.23 -25.39 13.30
CA THR A 31 13.48 -24.11 13.23
C THR A 31 14.36 -22.88 13.00
N VAL A 32 15.64 -23.08 12.67
CA VAL A 32 16.53 -21.96 12.29
C VAL A 32 16.27 -21.67 10.81
N ILE A 33 15.61 -20.53 10.55
CA ILE A 33 15.46 -20.00 9.20
C ILE A 33 16.88 -19.60 8.72
N PRO A 34 17.35 -20.12 7.59
CA PRO A 34 18.58 -19.60 6.96
C PRO A 34 18.48 -18.09 6.78
N GLU A 35 19.64 -17.42 6.62
CA GLU A 35 19.61 -15.99 6.29
C GLU A 35 18.55 -15.73 5.21
N ARG A 36 17.71 -14.71 5.42
CA ARG A 36 16.54 -14.42 4.59
C ARG A 36 16.81 -14.52 3.09
N ALA A 37 17.97 -14.00 2.65
CA ALA A 37 18.35 -14.01 1.23
C ALA A 37 18.46 -15.43 0.66
N GLU A 38 19.02 -16.37 1.43
CA GLU A 38 19.17 -17.78 1.04
C GLU A 38 17.80 -18.48 1.01
N ALA A 39 16.95 -18.21 1.99
CA ALA A 39 15.59 -18.77 2.04
C ALA A 39 14.73 -18.28 0.85
N VAL A 40 14.84 -17.00 0.52
CA VAL A 40 14.18 -16.40 -0.66
C VAL A 40 14.70 -17.04 -1.94
N ALA A 41 16.02 -17.10 -2.13
CA ALA A 41 16.62 -17.71 -3.33
C ALA A 41 16.21 -19.19 -3.49
N ARG A 42 16.10 -19.93 -2.37
CA ARG A 42 15.64 -21.32 -2.39
C ARG A 42 14.16 -21.42 -2.79
N ALA A 43 13.31 -20.54 -2.29
CA ALA A 43 11.89 -20.50 -2.68
C ALA A 43 11.74 -20.22 -4.17
N ASP A 44 12.51 -19.26 -4.70
CA ASP A 44 12.50 -18.91 -6.14
C ASP A 44 12.99 -20.06 -7.01
N ALA A 45 14.05 -20.75 -6.60
CA ALA A 45 14.56 -21.91 -7.30
C ALA A 45 13.51 -23.05 -7.36
N LEU A 46 12.79 -23.30 -6.27
CA LEU A 46 11.70 -24.28 -6.22
C LEU A 46 10.53 -23.87 -7.13
N ALA A 47 10.17 -22.58 -7.14
CA ALA A 47 9.11 -22.05 -8.00
C ALA A 47 9.44 -22.21 -9.49
N VAL A 48 10.65 -21.85 -9.89
CA VAL A 48 11.14 -22.03 -11.27
C VAL A 48 11.15 -23.50 -11.67
N ALA A 49 11.67 -24.38 -10.79
CA ALA A 49 11.70 -25.81 -11.03
C ALA A 49 10.28 -26.39 -11.16
N GLY A 50 9.35 -25.98 -10.30
CA GLY A 50 7.96 -26.41 -10.31
C GLY A 50 7.23 -26.02 -11.59
N THR A 51 7.40 -24.77 -12.03
CA THR A 51 6.82 -24.27 -13.28
C THR A 51 7.38 -25.02 -14.50
N LYS A 52 8.69 -25.31 -14.51
CA LYS A 52 9.36 -26.01 -15.61
C LYS A 52 8.97 -27.50 -15.68
N GLN A 53 8.82 -28.16 -14.54
CA GLN A 53 8.56 -29.59 -14.46
C GLN A 53 7.11 -29.94 -14.79
N GLY A 54 6.14 -29.11 -14.33
CA GLY A 54 4.71 -29.36 -14.51
C GLY A 54 4.20 -30.64 -13.84
N GLY A 55 2.92 -30.96 -14.04
CA GLY A 55 2.29 -32.15 -13.48
C GLY A 55 2.36 -32.23 -11.95
N LYS A 56 2.22 -33.46 -11.39
CA LYS A 56 2.19 -33.70 -9.94
C LYS A 56 3.47 -33.22 -9.22
N ALA A 57 4.63 -33.53 -9.77
CA ALA A 57 5.91 -33.16 -9.18
C ALA A 57 6.13 -31.63 -9.23
N GLY A 58 5.74 -30.97 -10.33
CA GLY A 58 5.80 -29.52 -10.44
C GLY A 58 4.85 -28.81 -9.46
N ALA A 59 3.62 -29.31 -9.31
CA ALA A 59 2.67 -28.78 -8.35
C ALA A 59 3.16 -28.92 -6.88
N GLN A 60 3.84 -30.01 -6.56
CA GLN A 60 4.46 -30.21 -5.25
C GLN A 60 5.61 -29.22 -5.00
N LEU A 61 6.47 -28.97 -5.99
CA LEU A 61 7.54 -27.97 -5.88
C LEU A 61 7.00 -26.55 -5.68
N LEU A 62 5.92 -26.19 -6.39
CA LEU A 62 5.24 -24.92 -6.21
C LEU A 62 4.64 -24.78 -4.80
N LEU A 63 4.04 -25.86 -4.26
CA LEU A 63 3.53 -25.89 -2.91
C LEU A 63 4.65 -25.73 -1.87
N ASP A 64 5.80 -26.35 -2.08
CA ASP A 64 6.94 -26.24 -1.17
C ASP A 64 7.58 -24.84 -1.24
N ALA A 65 7.63 -24.23 -2.41
CA ALA A 65 8.03 -22.84 -2.59
C ALA A 65 7.08 -21.89 -1.84
N ALA A 66 5.77 -22.06 -2.00
CA ALA A 66 4.73 -21.28 -1.32
C ALA A 66 4.85 -21.35 0.20
N ARG A 67 5.02 -22.56 0.74
CA ARG A 67 5.23 -22.78 2.19
C ARG A 67 6.51 -22.12 2.70
N LEU A 68 7.55 -22.10 1.91
CA LEU A 68 8.79 -21.43 2.30
C LEU A 68 8.61 -19.91 2.30
N ARG A 69 7.94 -19.32 1.31
CA ARG A 69 7.61 -17.90 1.29
C ARG A 69 6.67 -17.52 2.44
N GLU A 70 5.66 -18.32 2.75
CA GLU A 70 4.79 -18.09 3.91
C GLU A 70 5.58 -18.11 5.22
N ARG A 71 6.53 -19.04 5.40
CA ARG A 71 7.40 -19.07 6.61
C ARG A 71 8.28 -17.81 6.70
N ILE A 72 8.82 -17.34 5.57
CA ILE A 72 9.60 -16.09 5.53
C ILE A 72 8.69 -14.92 5.93
N PHE A 73 7.48 -14.85 5.38
CA PHE A 73 6.49 -13.84 5.77
C PHE A 73 6.17 -13.86 7.27
N ARG A 74 5.90 -15.05 7.83
CA ARG A 74 5.58 -15.18 9.26
C ARG A 74 6.74 -14.81 10.19
N ALA A 75 7.98 -14.86 9.69
CA ALA A 75 9.16 -14.45 10.45
C ALA A 75 9.45 -12.94 10.33
N ASP A 76 9.29 -12.38 9.14
CA ASP A 76 9.73 -11.02 8.80
C ASP A 76 8.55 -10.06 8.57
N HIS A 77 7.31 -10.58 8.52
CA HIS A 77 6.06 -9.84 8.28
C HIS A 77 6.08 -8.95 7.03
N ARG A 78 6.85 -9.32 5.99
CA ARG A 78 6.90 -8.57 4.73
C ARG A 78 5.77 -9.03 3.81
N GLU A 79 4.83 -8.15 3.55
CA GLU A 79 3.67 -8.41 2.69
C GLU A 79 4.06 -9.00 1.32
N ALA A 80 5.17 -8.55 0.74
CA ALA A 80 5.66 -9.08 -0.53
C ALA A 80 5.89 -10.61 -0.51
N ASP A 81 6.38 -11.16 0.61
CA ASP A 81 6.58 -12.59 0.76
C ASP A 81 5.24 -13.34 0.93
N ALA A 82 4.24 -12.71 1.55
CA ALA A 82 2.90 -13.27 1.64
C ALA A 82 2.19 -13.26 0.28
N LEU A 83 2.28 -12.17 -0.49
CA LEU A 83 1.72 -12.09 -1.83
C LEU A 83 2.34 -13.11 -2.78
N GLU A 84 3.64 -13.29 -2.70
CA GLU A 84 4.34 -14.33 -3.46
C GLU A 84 3.91 -15.73 -3.03
N ALA A 85 3.77 -15.98 -1.73
CA ALA A 85 3.24 -17.24 -1.21
C ALA A 85 1.83 -17.53 -1.73
N ILE A 86 0.93 -16.52 -1.72
CA ILE A 86 -0.44 -16.64 -2.24
C ILE A 86 -0.43 -17.02 -3.72
N GLU A 87 0.37 -16.36 -4.53
CA GLU A 87 0.44 -16.64 -5.97
C GLU A 87 0.99 -18.05 -6.24
N LEU A 88 2.02 -18.47 -5.52
CA LEU A 88 2.58 -19.82 -5.61
C LEU A 88 1.57 -20.89 -5.15
N TYR A 89 0.81 -20.62 -4.09
CA TYR A 89 -0.30 -21.48 -3.66
C TYR A 89 -1.38 -21.59 -4.73
N ARG A 90 -1.75 -20.47 -5.37
CA ARG A 90 -2.71 -20.46 -6.47
C ARG A 90 -2.22 -21.23 -7.69
N GLN A 91 -0.93 -21.12 -8.03
CA GLN A 91 -0.33 -21.91 -9.11
C GLN A 91 -0.33 -23.40 -8.78
N ALA A 92 0.05 -23.80 -7.58
CA ALA A 92 -0.02 -25.19 -7.12
C ALA A 92 -1.46 -25.73 -7.17
N ALA A 93 -2.45 -24.92 -6.79
CA ALA A 93 -3.86 -25.27 -6.82
C ALA A 93 -4.44 -25.50 -8.21
N ARG A 94 -3.87 -24.89 -9.26
CA ARG A 94 -4.26 -25.12 -10.68
C ARG A 94 -3.74 -26.45 -11.21
N GLY A 95 -2.77 -27.06 -10.54
CA GLY A 95 -2.15 -28.32 -10.92
C GLY A 95 -2.93 -29.55 -10.48
N GLU A 96 -2.23 -30.48 -9.84
CA GLU A 96 -2.72 -31.81 -9.45
C GLU A 96 -3.81 -31.78 -8.35
N PRO A 97 -4.82 -32.65 -8.46
CA PRO A 97 -5.90 -32.75 -7.44
C PRO A 97 -5.39 -32.96 -6.01
N ALA A 98 -4.30 -33.69 -5.84
CA ALA A 98 -3.73 -34.04 -4.53
C ALA A 98 -3.26 -32.82 -3.70
N VAL A 99 -2.85 -31.73 -4.35
CA VAL A 99 -2.38 -30.50 -3.69
C VAL A 99 -3.35 -29.34 -3.86
N ARG A 100 -4.34 -29.49 -4.72
CA ARG A 100 -5.28 -28.42 -5.10
C ARG A 100 -5.99 -27.81 -3.90
N CYS A 101 -6.67 -28.61 -3.11
CA CYS A 101 -7.47 -28.14 -2.01
C CYS A 101 -6.62 -27.51 -0.90
N SER A 102 -5.54 -28.17 -0.48
CA SER A 102 -4.66 -27.64 0.57
C SER A 102 -4.00 -26.32 0.16
N SER A 103 -3.60 -26.19 -1.10
CA SER A 103 -3.02 -24.96 -1.64
C SER A 103 -4.07 -23.84 -1.72
N ALA A 104 -5.29 -24.13 -2.22
CA ALA A 104 -6.36 -23.15 -2.29
C ALA A 104 -6.77 -22.63 -0.91
N VAL A 105 -6.86 -23.51 0.10
CA VAL A 105 -7.15 -23.12 1.49
C VAL A 105 -6.03 -22.24 2.05
N SER A 106 -4.77 -22.60 1.85
CA SER A 106 -3.65 -21.80 2.34
C SER A 106 -3.61 -20.40 1.70
N ALA A 107 -3.85 -20.32 0.39
CA ALA A 107 -3.97 -19.02 -0.29
C ALA A 107 -5.12 -18.17 0.28
N ALA A 108 -6.31 -18.77 0.48
CA ALA A 108 -7.49 -18.08 0.99
C ALA A 108 -7.29 -17.56 2.42
N VAL A 109 -6.69 -18.35 3.29
CA VAL A 109 -6.39 -17.95 4.68
C VAL A 109 -5.38 -16.81 4.70
N LEU A 110 -4.27 -16.95 3.98
CA LEU A 110 -3.20 -15.96 3.96
C LEU A 110 -3.67 -14.63 3.33
N GLU A 111 -4.52 -14.70 2.29
CA GLU A 111 -5.13 -13.52 1.70
C GLU A 111 -6.06 -12.78 2.67
N GLY A 112 -6.85 -13.53 3.45
CA GLY A 112 -7.71 -12.95 4.47
C GLY A 112 -6.93 -12.35 5.64
N GLU A 113 -5.84 -12.99 6.06
CA GLU A 113 -4.92 -12.45 7.08
C GLU A 113 -4.31 -11.12 6.61
N LEU A 114 -3.87 -11.02 5.34
CA LEU A 114 -3.34 -9.78 4.78
C LEU A 114 -4.37 -8.65 4.73
N LYS A 115 -5.63 -8.97 4.45
CA LYS A 115 -6.71 -7.99 4.41
C LYS A 115 -7.25 -7.64 5.79
N ALA A 116 -6.79 -8.34 6.84
CA ALA A 116 -7.31 -8.24 8.21
C ALA A 116 -8.85 -8.31 8.28
N ASP A 117 -9.47 -9.04 7.35
CA ASP A 117 -10.91 -9.16 7.20
C ASP A 117 -11.37 -10.62 7.34
N PRO A 118 -11.93 -11.00 8.50
CA PRO A 118 -12.40 -12.36 8.74
C PRO A 118 -13.56 -12.77 7.83
N GLU A 119 -14.40 -11.81 7.36
CA GLU A 119 -15.49 -12.11 6.44
C GLU A 119 -14.96 -12.45 5.06
N VAL A 120 -13.96 -11.73 4.57
CA VAL A 120 -13.24 -12.04 3.32
C VAL A 120 -12.59 -13.42 3.41
N THR A 121 -11.97 -13.75 4.55
CA THR A 121 -11.41 -15.08 4.81
C THR A 121 -12.49 -16.15 4.75
N PHE A 122 -13.64 -15.92 5.40
CA PHE A 122 -14.77 -16.84 5.36
C PHE A 122 -15.23 -17.08 3.92
N GLN A 123 -15.49 -16.02 3.16
CA GLN A 123 -15.95 -16.12 1.76
C GLN A 123 -14.96 -16.88 0.88
N ALA A 124 -13.66 -16.59 1.01
CA ALA A 124 -12.61 -17.24 0.23
C ALA A 124 -12.50 -18.74 0.56
N VAL A 125 -12.52 -19.12 1.83
CA VAL A 125 -12.50 -20.52 2.26
C VAL A 125 -13.81 -21.24 1.90
N TYR A 126 -14.95 -20.54 1.97
CA TYR A 126 -16.25 -21.08 1.53
C TYR A 126 -16.26 -21.40 0.04
N ARG A 127 -15.68 -20.55 -0.82
CA ARG A 127 -15.49 -20.87 -2.25
C ARG A 127 -14.69 -22.16 -2.46
N VAL A 128 -13.66 -22.38 -1.65
CA VAL A 128 -12.88 -23.65 -1.72
C VAL A 128 -13.73 -24.85 -1.34
N SER A 129 -14.67 -24.72 -0.37
CA SER A 129 -15.56 -25.81 0.03
C SER A 129 -16.50 -26.27 -1.07
N LEU A 130 -16.81 -25.40 -2.03
CA LEU A 130 -17.71 -25.69 -3.16
C LEU A 130 -16.98 -26.42 -4.32
N THR A 131 -15.65 -26.52 -4.27
CA THR A 131 -14.89 -27.19 -5.34
C THR A 131 -14.95 -28.71 -5.22
N PRO A 132 -15.25 -29.45 -6.32
CA PRO A 132 -15.27 -30.92 -6.28
C PRO A 132 -13.88 -31.52 -6.00
N ALA A 133 -13.86 -32.65 -5.31
CA ALA A 133 -12.69 -33.51 -5.11
C ALA A 133 -11.63 -32.99 -4.10
N ALA A 134 -12.07 -32.48 -2.96
CA ALA A 134 -11.19 -32.36 -1.81
C ALA A 134 -10.97 -33.74 -1.16
N ASP A 135 -9.72 -34.06 -0.78
CA ASP A 135 -9.48 -35.17 0.11
C ASP A 135 -10.14 -34.92 1.49
N GLU A 136 -10.40 -35.97 2.24
CA GLU A 136 -11.09 -35.87 3.54
C GLU A 136 -10.32 -35.02 4.56
N GLY A 137 -8.99 -34.97 4.47
CA GLY A 137 -8.15 -34.12 5.32
C GLY A 137 -8.39 -32.64 5.05
N CYS A 138 -8.48 -32.27 3.76
CA CYS A 138 -8.74 -30.90 3.36
C CYS A 138 -10.16 -30.44 3.70
N LYS A 139 -11.16 -31.31 3.52
CA LYS A 139 -12.55 -31.02 3.94
C LYS A 139 -12.63 -30.70 5.43
N ARG A 140 -12.04 -31.53 6.28
CA ARG A 140 -11.99 -31.28 7.73
C ARG A 140 -11.31 -29.96 8.08
N ARG A 141 -10.23 -29.61 7.38
CA ARG A 141 -9.54 -28.33 7.58
C ARG A 141 -10.42 -27.14 7.18
N VAL A 142 -11.11 -27.24 6.06
CA VAL A 142 -12.10 -26.22 5.60
C VAL A 142 -13.20 -26.04 6.64
N GLU A 143 -13.83 -27.13 7.09
CA GLU A 143 -14.89 -27.12 8.11
C GLU A 143 -14.41 -26.50 9.43
N GLN A 144 -13.19 -26.83 9.87
CA GLN A 144 -12.59 -26.27 11.07
C GLN A 144 -12.40 -24.75 10.95
N ILE A 145 -11.88 -24.27 9.82
CA ILE A 145 -11.67 -22.83 9.60
C ILE A 145 -13.01 -22.10 9.53
N LEU A 146 -13.98 -22.61 8.76
CA LEU A 146 -15.32 -22.01 8.67
C LEU A 146 -16.04 -22.02 10.03
N GLY A 147 -15.84 -23.05 10.84
CA GLY A 147 -16.35 -23.13 12.22
C GLY A 147 -15.74 -22.04 13.10
N THR A 148 -14.43 -21.84 13.02
CA THR A 148 -13.72 -20.77 13.75
C THR A 148 -14.20 -19.37 13.33
N LEU A 149 -14.51 -19.19 12.05
CA LEU A 149 -14.97 -17.92 11.47
C LEU A 149 -16.50 -17.78 11.47
N SER A 150 -17.24 -18.63 12.16
CA SER A 150 -18.72 -18.68 12.12
C SER A 150 -19.40 -17.36 12.51
N ALA A 151 -18.79 -16.57 13.40
CA ALA A 151 -19.25 -15.23 13.79
C ALA A 151 -19.17 -14.19 12.64
N PHE A 152 -18.36 -14.45 11.62
CA PHE A 152 -18.13 -13.60 10.44
C PHE A 152 -18.77 -14.18 9.18
N ARG A 153 -19.79 -15.05 9.34
CA ARG A 153 -20.50 -15.65 8.22
C ARG A 153 -21.31 -14.58 7.47
N PRO A 154 -21.11 -14.43 6.14
CA PRO A 154 -21.86 -13.49 5.33
C PRO A 154 -23.36 -13.74 5.33
N ALA A 155 -24.13 -12.73 4.94
CA ALA A 155 -25.58 -12.86 4.77
C ALA A 155 -25.92 -13.98 3.73
N PRO A 156 -27.05 -14.68 3.88
CA PRO A 156 -27.43 -15.78 2.98
C PRO A 156 -27.42 -15.41 1.49
N ALA A 157 -27.77 -14.18 1.14
CA ALA A 157 -27.75 -13.69 -0.24
C ALA A 157 -26.33 -13.67 -0.85
N VAL A 158 -25.31 -13.33 -0.06
CA VAL A 158 -23.91 -13.33 -0.50
C VAL A 158 -23.41 -14.77 -0.70
N LEU A 159 -23.77 -15.68 0.20
CA LEU A 159 -23.43 -17.10 0.04
C LEU A 159 -24.08 -17.72 -1.18
N ALA A 160 -25.35 -17.42 -1.45
CA ALA A 160 -26.08 -17.89 -2.64
C ALA A 160 -25.42 -17.35 -3.94
N GLN A 161 -24.94 -16.13 -3.93
CA GLN A 161 -24.18 -15.58 -5.06
C GLN A 161 -22.87 -16.35 -5.30
N ILE A 162 -22.12 -16.64 -4.24
CA ILE A 162 -20.88 -17.43 -4.32
C ILE A 162 -21.16 -18.84 -4.85
N GLU A 163 -22.24 -19.49 -4.43
CA GLU A 163 -22.68 -20.79 -4.93
C GLU A 163 -23.02 -20.75 -6.43
N HIS A 164 -23.71 -19.69 -6.86
CA HIS A 164 -24.06 -19.49 -8.28
C HIS A 164 -22.82 -19.26 -9.14
N GLU A 165 -21.86 -18.45 -8.69
CA GLU A 165 -20.57 -18.21 -9.37
C GLU A 165 -19.77 -19.51 -9.50
N GLY A 166 -19.78 -20.37 -8.47
CA GLY A 166 -19.14 -21.68 -8.49
C GLY A 166 -19.77 -22.66 -9.50
N ALA A 167 -21.09 -22.61 -9.67
CA ALA A 167 -21.80 -23.49 -10.59
C ALA A 167 -21.59 -23.09 -12.07
N THR A 168 -21.43 -21.81 -12.38
CA THR A 168 -21.21 -21.31 -13.75
C THR A 168 -19.80 -21.52 -14.26
N SER A 169 -18.80 -21.69 -13.38
CA SER A 169 -17.40 -21.93 -13.74
C SER A 169 -17.11 -23.39 -14.11
N ALA A 170 -18.06 -24.31 -13.98
CA ALA A 170 -17.89 -25.74 -14.21
C ALA A 170 -18.21 -26.21 -15.65
N GLN A 171 -18.54 -25.32 -16.58
CA GLN A 171 -18.77 -25.71 -17.98
C GLN A 171 -17.49 -25.59 -18.84
N PRO A 172 -17.13 -26.60 -19.64
CA PRO A 172 -15.95 -26.56 -20.48
C PRO A 172 -16.16 -25.62 -21.68
N ALA A 173 -15.23 -24.69 -21.87
CA ALA A 173 -15.20 -23.82 -23.04
C ALA A 173 -14.88 -24.64 -24.30
N SER A 174 -15.81 -24.68 -25.25
CA SER A 174 -15.61 -25.23 -26.57
C SER A 174 -14.79 -24.26 -27.45
N ALA A 175 -13.85 -24.82 -28.17
CA ALA A 175 -12.99 -24.12 -29.09
C ALA A 175 -13.76 -23.60 -30.32
N ALA A 176 -13.45 -22.37 -30.74
CA ALA A 176 -13.38 -22.03 -32.18
C ALA A 176 -13.00 -20.57 -32.44
N GLY A 177 -12.21 -20.32 -33.45
CA GLY A 177 -12.24 -19.11 -34.25
C GLY A 177 -10.98 -18.25 -34.25
N SER A 178 -10.15 -18.45 -35.27
CA SER A 178 -9.03 -17.57 -35.64
C SER A 178 -9.50 -16.15 -35.98
N PRO A 179 -8.73 -15.11 -35.64
CA PRO A 179 -9.13 -13.74 -35.90
C PRO A 179 -8.74 -13.26 -37.30
N LYS A 180 -9.70 -12.67 -37.97
CA LYS A 180 -9.51 -11.86 -39.20
C LYS A 180 -8.95 -10.48 -38.82
N THR A 181 -8.01 -9.99 -39.57
CA THR A 181 -7.42 -8.65 -39.53
C THR A 181 -8.49 -7.58 -39.77
N PRO A 182 -8.57 -6.54 -38.98
CA PRO A 182 -9.39 -5.39 -39.30
C PRO A 182 -8.60 -4.25 -39.95
N ALA A 183 -9.29 -3.64 -40.92
CA ALA A 183 -8.89 -2.49 -41.68
C ALA A 183 -8.77 -1.22 -40.84
N SER A 184 -7.94 -0.32 -41.34
CA SER A 184 -7.77 1.06 -40.89
C SER A 184 -9.07 1.86 -40.90
N LEU A 185 -9.38 2.55 -39.78
CA LEU A 185 -10.41 3.58 -39.70
C LEU A 185 -9.77 4.88 -39.21
N GLU A 186 -10.09 5.95 -39.92
CA GLU A 186 -9.71 7.33 -39.67
C GLU A 186 -10.35 7.91 -38.38
N PRO A 187 -9.79 9.01 -37.82
CA PRO A 187 -10.18 9.48 -36.49
C PRO A 187 -11.47 10.32 -36.54
N SER A 188 -12.41 9.97 -35.68
CA SER A 188 -13.61 10.78 -35.41
C SER A 188 -13.46 11.57 -34.12
N ALA A 189 -13.89 12.80 -34.21
CA ALA A 189 -14.06 13.91 -33.27
C ALA A 189 -13.76 13.75 -31.77
N ALA A 190 -13.02 14.75 -31.28
CA ALA A 190 -12.49 14.96 -29.95
C ALA A 190 -13.55 15.02 -28.83
N SER A 191 -13.32 14.18 -27.81
CA SER A 191 -13.79 14.39 -26.43
C SER A 191 -12.76 15.22 -25.65
N PRO A 192 -13.10 15.93 -24.58
CA PRO A 192 -12.20 16.83 -23.88
C PRO A 192 -10.97 16.07 -23.39
N SER A 193 -9.82 16.44 -23.94
CA SER A 193 -8.52 15.83 -23.63
C SER A 193 -8.16 16.06 -22.15
N ALA A 194 -7.88 14.97 -21.44
CA ALA A 194 -7.19 15.03 -20.16
C ALA A 194 -5.77 15.63 -20.37
N PRO A 195 -5.23 16.41 -19.42
CA PRO A 195 -4.08 17.29 -19.63
C PRO A 195 -2.71 16.61 -19.81
N ASN A 196 -2.60 15.30 -20.08
CA ASN A 196 -1.32 14.61 -20.11
C ASN A 196 -1.05 13.69 -21.31
N ASP A 197 -1.60 13.98 -22.49
CA ASP A 197 -1.22 13.27 -23.72
C ASP A 197 0.02 13.94 -24.35
N GLY A 198 1.23 13.55 -23.91
CA GLY A 198 2.46 14.13 -24.40
C GLY A 198 3.72 13.36 -24.01
N VAL A 199 4.86 13.79 -24.58
CA VAL A 199 6.18 13.33 -24.17
C VAL A 199 6.62 14.13 -22.96
N ILE A 200 6.89 13.43 -21.83
CA ILE A 200 7.34 14.04 -20.58
C ILE A 200 8.82 13.70 -20.40
N VAL A 201 9.62 14.75 -20.26
CA VAL A 201 11.07 14.64 -20.03
C VAL A 201 11.33 15.03 -18.57
N PRO A 202 11.82 14.10 -17.73
CA PRO A 202 12.24 14.42 -16.37
C PRO A 202 13.40 15.42 -16.38
N THR A 203 13.38 16.40 -15.47
CA THR A 203 14.41 17.44 -15.38
C THR A 203 15.67 16.99 -14.64
N LEU A 204 15.57 15.92 -13.84
CA LEU A 204 16.75 15.28 -13.25
C LEU A 204 17.62 14.69 -14.35
N GLY A 205 18.84 15.19 -14.44
CA GLY A 205 19.77 14.98 -15.54
C GLY A 205 19.88 13.53 -16.02
N ALA A 206 19.87 13.38 -17.35
CA ALA A 206 19.99 12.09 -18.00
C ALA A 206 21.32 11.42 -17.65
N GLN A 207 21.27 10.31 -16.89
CA GLN A 207 22.41 9.45 -16.71
C GLN A 207 22.62 8.61 -17.98
N SER A 208 23.87 8.42 -18.42
CA SER A 208 24.20 7.67 -19.63
C SER A 208 23.94 6.16 -19.46
N GLY A 209 23.45 5.50 -20.52
CA GLY A 209 23.22 4.05 -20.58
C GLY A 209 21.73 3.66 -20.64
N PRO A 210 21.32 2.40 -20.88
CA PRO A 210 19.93 1.98 -20.98
C PRO A 210 19.24 2.00 -19.60
N ALA A 211 18.02 2.52 -19.54
CA ALA A 211 17.16 2.38 -18.39
C ALA A 211 16.62 0.95 -18.26
N ARG A 212 16.26 0.51 -17.07
CA ARG A 212 15.66 -0.79 -16.83
C ARG A 212 14.50 -0.68 -15.84
N VAL A 213 13.35 -1.21 -16.20
CA VAL A 213 12.23 -1.39 -15.27
C VAL A 213 12.61 -2.52 -14.30
N THR A 214 12.61 -2.22 -13.01
CA THR A 214 13.04 -3.14 -11.95
C THR A 214 11.88 -3.77 -11.19
N LYS A 215 10.78 -3.00 -11.01
CA LYS A 215 9.64 -3.42 -10.20
C LYS A 215 8.36 -2.75 -10.74
N ILE A 216 7.23 -3.44 -10.61
CA ILE A 216 5.91 -2.88 -10.89
C ILE A 216 5.00 -3.22 -9.72
N GLU A 217 4.55 -2.20 -9.01
CA GLU A 217 3.58 -2.30 -7.92
C GLU A 217 2.18 -1.95 -8.41
N ARG A 218 1.15 -2.51 -7.78
CA ARG A 218 -0.22 -2.38 -8.21
C ARG A 218 -1.13 -2.30 -6.99
N TYR A 219 -1.86 -1.21 -6.90
CA TYR A 219 -2.83 -0.96 -5.84
C TYR A 219 -4.19 -0.80 -6.52
N ALA A 220 -5.07 -1.78 -6.33
CA ALA A 220 -6.35 -1.86 -7.03
C ALA A 220 -7.53 -1.75 -6.07
N ALA A 221 -8.53 -1.00 -6.52
CA ALA A 221 -9.86 -0.95 -5.92
C ALA A 221 -10.93 -1.02 -7.03
N ALA A 222 -12.20 -1.14 -6.64
CA ALA A 222 -13.31 -1.25 -7.59
C ALA A 222 -13.40 -0.05 -8.55
N ASP A 223 -13.11 1.16 -8.06
CA ASP A 223 -13.33 2.43 -8.77
C ASP A 223 -12.05 3.23 -8.99
N ALA A 224 -10.92 2.74 -8.53
CA ALA A 224 -9.62 3.38 -8.69
C ALA A 224 -8.50 2.33 -8.69
N ALA A 225 -7.37 2.66 -9.31
CA ALA A 225 -6.15 1.87 -9.20
C ALA A 225 -4.92 2.77 -9.36
N ARG A 226 -3.81 2.35 -8.76
CA ARG A 226 -2.48 2.91 -8.94
C ARG A 226 -1.54 1.83 -9.42
N VAL A 227 -0.77 2.11 -10.46
CA VAL A 227 0.35 1.28 -10.92
C VAL A 227 1.63 2.09 -10.82
N VAL A 228 2.63 1.57 -10.12
CA VAL A 228 3.92 2.22 -9.92
C VAL A 228 4.99 1.42 -10.65
N VAL A 229 5.69 2.05 -11.58
CA VAL A 229 6.72 1.44 -12.41
C VAL A 229 8.08 2.00 -12.01
N TYR A 230 8.88 1.22 -11.31
CA TYR A 230 10.22 1.59 -10.88
C TYR A 230 11.23 1.43 -12.01
N VAL A 231 12.02 2.46 -12.25
CA VAL A 231 13.02 2.50 -13.32
C VAL A 231 14.38 2.88 -12.72
N THR A 232 15.43 2.24 -13.17
CA THR A 232 16.79 2.44 -12.59
C THR A 232 17.31 3.87 -12.67
N ARG A 233 16.71 4.72 -13.51
CA ARG A 233 17.11 6.12 -13.72
C ARG A 233 16.01 6.89 -14.44
N PRO A 234 16.07 8.24 -14.45
CA PRO A 234 15.15 9.07 -15.21
C PRO A 234 15.11 8.68 -16.70
N ALA A 235 13.92 8.51 -17.22
CA ALA A 235 13.64 8.17 -18.61
C ALA A 235 12.49 9.02 -19.15
N THR A 236 12.58 9.44 -20.40
CA THR A 236 11.48 10.07 -21.10
C THR A 236 10.34 9.08 -21.26
N TYR A 237 9.11 9.53 -21.10
CA TYR A 237 7.97 8.67 -21.30
C TYR A 237 6.83 9.40 -22.02
N LYS A 238 6.00 8.60 -22.70
CA LYS A 238 4.82 9.08 -23.41
C LYS A 238 3.59 8.33 -22.92
N VAL A 239 2.54 9.08 -22.61
CA VAL A 239 1.23 8.55 -22.23
C VAL A 239 0.29 8.57 -23.43
N GLY A 240 -0.52 7.54 -23.58
CA GLY A 240 -1.54 7.50 -24.61
C GLY A 240 -2.67 6.54 -24.29
N PHE A 241 -3.76 6.65 -25.02
CA PHE A 241 -4.97 5.86 -24.86
C PHE A 241 -5.28 5.07 -26.12
N LEU A 242 -5.76 3.84 -25.97
CA LEU A 242 -6.21 2.99 -27.06
C LEU A 242 -7.67 2.63 -26.81
N ASP A 243 -8.45 2.58 -27.90
CA ASP A 243 -9.87 2.21 -27.85
C ASP A 243 -10.70 3.12 -26.92
N GLU A 244 -10.38 4.43 -26.93
CA GLU A 244 -11.13 5.44 -26.19
C GLU A 244 -12.60 5.41 -26.66
N GLY A 245 -13.52 5.25 -25.70
CA GLY A 245 -14.94 5.04 -26.00
C GLY A 245 -15.38 3.58 -26.17
N SER A 246 -14.46 2.61 -26.16
CA SER A 246 -14.80 1.19 -26.16
C SER A 246 -15.22 0.70 -24.78
N LYS A 247 -15.83 -0.52 -24.72
CA LYS A 247 -16.14 -1.18 -23.45
C LYS A 247 -14.90 -1.66 -22.68
N SER A 248 -13.73 -1.68 -23.32
CA SER A 248 -12.46 -2.14 -22.75
C SER A 248 -11.33 -1.21 -23.20
N PRO A 249 -11.33 0.05 -22.75
CA PRO A 249 -10.29 1.00 -23.10
C PRO A 249 -8.94 0.59 -22.50
N ARG A 250 -7.85 1.06 -23.10
CA ARG A 250 -6.49 0.76 -22.68
C ARG A 250 -5.67 2.03 -22.54
N LEU A 251 -5.11 2.23 -21.36
CA LEU A 251 -4.08 3.25 -21.12
C LEU A 251 -2.71 2.63 -21.36
N PHE A 252 -1.81 3.32 -22.05
CA PHE A 252 -0.42 2.87 -22.16
C PHE A 252 0.56 3.98 -21.80
N VAL A 253 1.71 3.53 -21.29
CA VAL A 253 2.87 4.40 -21.03
C VAL A 253 4.07 3.77 -21.71
N ASP A 254 4.66 4.50 -22.66
CA ASP A 254 5.92 4.16 -23.32
C ASP A 254 7.07 4.80 -22.58
N ILE A 255 8.05 4.01 -22.16
CA ILE A 255 9.25 4.46 -21.45
C ILE A 255 10.43 4.28 -22.39
N ASP A 256 10.95 5.40 -22.89
CA ASP A 256 12.03 5.42 -23.89
C ASP A 256 13.35 4.93 -23.29
N GLY A 257 14.10 4.16 -24.07
CA GLY A 257 15.40 3.63 -23.66
C GLY A 257 15.33 2.61 -22.51
N ALA A 258 14.13 2.20 -22.07
CA ALA A 258 13.97 1.27 -20.98
C ALA A 258 13.80 -0.19 -21.47
N THR A 259 14.41 -1.13 -20.74
CA THR A 259 14.26 -2.57 -20.94
C THR A 259 13.54 -3.20 -19.76
N TYR A 260 12.89 -4.34 -19.99
CA TYR A 260 12.20 -5.12 -18.96
C TYR A 260 12.39 -6.61 -19.19
N GLN A 261 12.72 -7.36 -18.13
CA GLN A 261 12.97 -8.80 -18.20
C GLN A 261 12.04 -9.64 -17.29
N GLY A 262 11.02 -9.01 -16.68
CA GLY A 262 10.09 -9.70 -15.79
C GLY A 262 8.88 -10.31 -16.51
N ALA A 263 7.85 -10.62 -15.72
CA ALA A 263 6.57 -11.16 -16.21
C ALA A 263 5.88 -10.16 -17.15
N LYS A 264 5.42 -10.63 -18.30
CA LYS A 264 4.84 -9.78 -19.36
C LYS A 264 3.39 -9.38 -19.12
N ALA A 265 2.73 -9.96 -18.13
CA ALA A 265 1.36 -9.62 -17.79
C ALA A 265 1.06 -9.96 -16.33
N PHE A 266 0.19 -9.14 -15.72
CA PHE A 266 -0.30 -9.31 -14.36
C PHE A 266 -1.80 -9.07 -14.35
N ASP A 267 -2.57 -9.95 -13.76
CA ASP A 267 -3.98 -9.70 -13.46
C ASP A 267 -4.03 -8.84 -12.19
N VAL A 268 -4.89 -7.82 -12.20
CA VAL A 268 -4.97 -6.81 -11.13
C VAL A 268 -6.34 -6.87 -10.45
N GLY A 269 -7.41 -6.68 -11.21
CA GLY A 269 -8.77 -6.64 -10.70
C GLY A 269 -9.30 -5.21 -10.52
N GLY A 270 -10.61 -5.07 -10.33
CA GLY A 270 -11.25 -3.77 -10.21
C GLY A 270 -11.26 -2.97 -11.52
N LEU A 271 -10.95 -1.68 -11.43
CA LEU A 271 -10.93 -0.80 -12.61
C LEU A 271 -9.84 -1.17 -13.61
N VAL A 272 -8.66 -1.58 -13.16
CA VAL A 272 -7.59 -2.14 -13.97
C VAL A 272 -7.69 -3.65 -13.94
N THR A 273 -8.12 -4.28 -15.02
CA THR A 273 -8.28 -5.73 -15.07
C THR A 273 -6.94 -6.45 -15.24
N ARG A 274 -6.04 -5.85 -16.03
CA ARG A 274 -4.72 -6.43 -16.32
C ARG A 274 -3.70 -5.34 -16.62
N VAL A 275 -2.45 -5.56 -16.20
CA VAL A 275 -1.27 -4.81 -16.66
C VAL A 275 -0.46 -5.70 -17.58
N ARG A 276 -0.12 -5.20 -18.77
CA ARG A 276 0.72 -5.90 -19.74
C ARG A 276 1.98 -5.11 -20.03
N ILE A 277 3.11 -5.78 -20.23
CA ILE A 277 4.38 -5.14 -20.53
C ILE A 277 4.90 -5.69 -21.86
N GLY A 278 5.05 -4.78 -22.82
CA GLY A 278 5.75 -5.02 -24.09
C GLY A 278 7.14 -4.39 -24.01
N ALA A 279 8.18 -5.20 -24.15
CA ALA A 279 9.55 -4.72 -24.23
C ALA A 279 10.04 -4.79 -25.70
N GLU A 280 10.42 -3.65 -26.23
CA GLU A 280 11.06 -3.49 -27.55
C GLU A 280 12.54 -3.11 -27.35
N ALA A 281 13.35 -3.13 -28.38
CA ALA A 281 14.77 -2.82 -28.28
C ALA A 281 15.06 -1.40 -27.74
N THR A 282 14.17 -0.45 -27.99
CA THR A 282 14.35 0.97 -27.67
C THR A 282 13.36 1.52 -26.65
N ARG A 283 12.38 0.74 -26.22
CA ARG A 283 11.36 1.18 -25.25
C ARG A 283 10.69 0.03 -24.51
N THR A 284 10.14 0.32 -23.35
CA THR A 284 9.22 -0.57 -22.64
C THR A 284 7.83 0.08 -22.61
N ARG A 285 6.81 -0.64 -23.10
CA ARG A 285 5.41 -0.21 -23.05
C ARG A 285 4.69 -0.91 -21.91
N VAL A 286 4.11 -0.14 -21.00
CA VAL A 286 3.22 -0.62 -19.94
C VAL A 286 1.79 -0.31 -20.37
N VAL A 287 0.93 -1.32 -20.46
CA VAL A 287 -0.47 -1.20 -20.88
C VAL A 287 -1.38 -1.62 -19.72
N LEU A 288 -2.32 -0.76 -19.37
CA LEU A 288 -3.39 -1.05 -18.43
C LEU A 288 -4.67 -1.35 -19.21
N ASP A 289 -5.18 -2.56 -19.11
CA ASP A 289 -6.50 -2.93 -19.62
C ASP A 289 -7.55 -2.50 -18.59
N LEU A 290 -8.51 -1.66 -18.98
CA LEU A 290 -9.49 -1.06 -18.09
C LEU A 290 -10.86 -1.72 -18.26
N SER A 291 -11.63 -1.83 -17.19
CA SER A 291 -13.02 -2.33 -17.22
C SER A 291 -14.03 -1.30 -17.71
N GLY A 292 -13.62 -0.08 -18.00
CA GLY A 292 -14.46 1.02 -18.49
C GLY A 292 -13.66 2.30 -18.68
N VAL A 293 -14.35 3.36 -19.10
CA VAL A 293 -13.73 4.70 -19.22
C VAL A 293 -13.24 5.16 -17.86
N ALA A 294 -12.02 5.66 -17.82
CA ALA A 294 -11.37 6.09 -16.60
C ALA A 294 -10.70 7.45 -16.75
N TYR A 295 -10.79 8.25 -15.72
CA TYR A 295 -9.91 9.40 -15.54
C TYR A 295 -8.49 8.89 -15.23
N ARG A 296 -7.47 9.58 -15.75
CA ARG A 296 -6.06 9.19 -15.60
C ARG A 296 -5.20 10.35 -15.11
N HIS A 297 -4.21 10.03 -14.33
CA HIS A 297 -3.15 10.94 -13.94
C HIS A 297 -1.82 10.17 -13.93
N VAL A 298 -0.85 10.62 -14.72
CA VAL A 298 0.47 9.99 -14.82
C VAL A 298 1.55 11.02 -14.51
N PHE A 299 2.37 10.70 -13.52
CA PHE A 299 3.48 11.56 -13.09
C PHE A 299 4.68 10.71 -12.70
N TYR A 300 5.83 11.34 -12.50
CA TYR A 300 6.99 10.63 -11.98
C TYR A 300 7.41 11.12 -10.60
N MET A 301 8.04 10.23 -9.86
CA MET A 301 8.70 10.51 -8.59
C MET A 301 10.20 10.31 -8.79
N PRO A 302 11.06 11.24 -8.35
CA PRO A 302 12.43 11.29 -8.83
C PRO A 302 13.38 10.28 -8.20
N GLU A 303 13.22 9.91 -6.93
CA GLU A 303 14.17 9.04 -6.23
C GLU A 303 13.46 8.12 -5.21
N PRO A 304 13.50 6.79 -5.37
CA PRO A 304 13.91 6.12 -6.59
C PRO A 304 13.03 6.54 -7.77
N PHE A 305 13.62 6.65 -8.96
CA PHE A 305 12.85 7.09 -10.13
C PHE A 305 11.75 6.07 -10.46
N ARG A 306 10.52 6.54 -10.46
CA ARG A 306 9.36 5.71 -10.77
C ARG A 306 8.24 6.52 -11.43
N LEU A 307 7.49 5.85 -12.28
CA LEU A 307 6.28 6.40 -12.87
C LEU A 307 5.08 5.93 -12.07
N VAL A 308 4.23 6.86 -11.67
CA VAL A 308 2.96 6.61 -10.98
C VAL A 308 1.84 6.81 -11.98
N ILE A 309 1.03 5.77 -12.17
CA ILE A 309 -0.10 5.76 -13.11
C ILE A 309 -1.36 5.57 -12.28
N ASP A 310 -2.10 6.64 -12.09
CA ASP A 310 -3.37 6.63 -11.38
C ASP A 310 -4.54 6.60 -12.37
N VAL A 311 -5.51 5.75 -12.11
CA VAL A 311 -6.78 5.70 -12.84
C VAL A 311 -7.95 5.66 -11.88
N SER A 312 -9.08 6.27 -12.25
CA SER A 312 -10.34 6.22 -11.49
C SER A 312 -11.53 6.37 -12.42
N LYS A 313 -12.68 5.86 -12.00
CA LYS A 313 -13.94 6.03 -12.74
C LYS A 313 -14.37 7.50 -12.82
N GLU A 314 -14.16 8.24 -11.74
CA GLU A 314 -14.52 9.65 -11.66
C GLU A 314 -13.27 10.52 -11.62
N PRO A 315 -13.32 11.70 -12.25
CA PRO A 315 -12.25 12.68 -12.06
C PRO A 315 -12.18 13.09 -10.58
N PRO A 316 -11.03 13.56 -10.10
CA PRO A 316 -10.96 14.23 -8.80
C PRO A 316 -12.06 15.29 -8.73
N GLN A 317 -12.83 15.33 -7.64
CA GLN A 317 -13.93 16.29 -7.53
C GLN A 317 -13.37 17.72 -7.44
N HIS A 318 -13.29 18.36 -8.58
CA HIS A 318 -12.92 19.77 -8.72
C HIS A 318 -14.17 20.59 -9.08
N LYS A 319 -15.06 20.75 -8.13
CA LYS A 319 -15.84 21.97 -8.14
C LYS A 319 -14.92 23.06 -7.61
N GLU A 320 -14.80 24.15 -8.33
CA GLU A 320 -14.34 25.44 -7.81
C GLU A 320 -15.33 25.89 -6.72
N GLU A 321 -15.37 25.15 -5.63
CA GLU A 321 -16.13 25.56 -4.48
C GLU A 321 -15.31 26.63 -3.75
N SER A 322 -15.97 27.73 -3.48
CA SER A 322 -15.51 28.78 -2.58
C SER A 322 -14.73 28.14 -1.42
N THR A 323 -13.56 28.68 -1.11
CA THR A 323 -12.73 28.22 0.03
C THR A 323 -13.44 28.40 1.38
N ARG A 324 -14.63 28.99 1.39
CA ARG A 324 -15.47 29.26 2.57
C ARG A 324 -16.87 28.71 2.35
N GLY A 325 -17.46 28.19 3.44
CA GLY A 325 -18.80 27.60 3.49
C GLY A 325 -18.81 26.12 3.85
N PRO A 326 -19.93 25.61 4.39
CA PRO A 326 -20.07 24.20 4.78
C PRO A 326 -19.72 23.25 3.64
N ARG A 327 -18.98 22.18 3.95
CA ARG A 327 -18.52 21.17 3.00
C ARG A 327 -19.07 19.82 3.37
N GLU A 328 -19.33 19.02 2.37
CA GLU A 328 -19.66 17.63 2.59
C GLU A 328 -18.36 16.83 2.80
N VAL A 329 -18.02 16.56 4.09
CA VAL A 329 -16.92 15.68 4.47
C VAL A 329 -17.53 14.40 5.03
N ARG A 330 -17.38 13.31 4.32
CA ARG A 330 -17.92 11.99 4.70
C ARG A 330 -16.85 10.98 5.06
N ARG A 331 -15.64 11.14 4.52
CA ARG A 331 -14.54 10.17 4.64
C ARG A 331 -13.22 10.89 4.88
N VAL A 332 -12.55 10.49 5.95
CA VAL A 332 -11.24 11.02 6.33
C VAL A 332 -10.24 9.88 6.44
N VAL A 333 -9.07 10.04 5.87
CA VAL A 333 -7.94 9.13 6.07
C VAL A 333 -6.96 9.75 7.05
N LEU A 334 -6.63 9.00 8.08
CA LEU A 334 -5.52 9.27 8.98
C LEU A 334 -4.37 8.34 8.60
N ASP A 335 -3.22 8.92 8.37
CA ASP A 335 -2.02 8.21 7.97
C ASP A 335 -0.98 8.30 9.10
N PRO A 336 -0.91 7.31 10.00
CA PRO A 336 0.17 7.26 10.99
C PRO A 336 1.49 7.04 10.27
N GLY A 337 2.40 8.03 10.31
CA GLY A 337 3.70 7.94 9.65
C GLY A 337 4.51 6.73 10.12
N HIS A 338 5.43 6.25 9.25
CA HIS A 338 6.33 5.12 9.54
C HIS A 338 5.61 3.80 9.81
N GLY A 339 6.25 2.86 10.53
CA GLY A 339 5.68 1.56 10.89
C GLY A 339 6.55 0.38 10.48
N GLY A 340 6.39 -0.76 11.17
CA GLY A 340 7.16 -1.98 10.92
C GLY A 340 8.67 -1.78 11.11
N HIS A 341 9.44 -2.01 10.06
CA HIS A 341 10.90 -1.84 10.07
C HIS A 341 11.36 -0.37 10.06
N ASP A 342 10.47 0.56 9.73
CA ASP A 342 10.74 2.00 9.76
C ASP A 342 10.27 2.59 11.11
N PRO A 343 11.19 2.88 12.04
CA PRO A 343 10.82 3.43 13.34
C PRO A 343 10.45 4.92 13.29
N GLY A 344 10.80 5.63 12.21
CA GLY A 344 10.82 7.08 12.18
C GLY A 344 11.90 7.66 13.10
N ALA A 345 11.74 8.90 13.50
CA ALA A 345 12.60 9.54 14.47
C ALA A 345 12.45 8.92 15.87
N SER A 346 13.51 9.06 16.67
CA SER A 346 13.54 8.57 18.05
C SER A 346 13.85 9.71 19.03
N GLY A 347 13.17 9.70 20.15
CA GLY A 347 13.45 10.59 21.27
C GLY A 347 14.71 10.18 22.03
N PRO A 348 15.25 11.08 22.88
CA PRO A 348 16.44 10.81 23.70
C PRO A 348 16.33 9.58 24.62
N SER A 349 15.13 9.21 25.06
CA SER A 349 14.89 8.01 25.89
C SER A 349 14.49 6.77 25.07
N GLY A 350 14.46 6.87 23.73
CA GLY A 350 14.14 5.77 22.84
C GLY A 350 12.67 5.64 22.46
N LEU A 351 11.84 6.66 22.76
CA LEU A 351 10.47 6.71 22.24
C LEU A 351 10.51 6.81 20.71
N ARG A 352 9.80 5.92 20.02
CA ARG A 352 9.78 5.87 18.54
C ARG A 352 8.59 6.64 17.99
N GLU A 353 8.82 7.34 16.90
CA GLU A 353 7.79 8.11 16.21
C GLU A 353 6.63 7.23 15.75
N LYS A 354 6.89 6.07 15.16
CA LYS A 354 5.86 5.15 14.70
C LYS A 354 4.85 4.74 15.77
N ASP A 355 5.28 4.64 17.04
CA ASP A 355 4.41 4.25 18.15
C ASP A 355 3.52 5.44 18.58
N VAL A 356 4.06 6.65 18.53
CA VAL A 356 3.32 7.89 18.87
C VAL A 356 2.27 8.21 17.81
N THR A 357 2.65 8.15 16.53
CA THR A 357 1.74 8.48 15.41
C THR A 357 0.56 7.51 15.34
N LEU A 358 0.80 6.22 15.57
CA LEU A 358 -0.24 5.20 15.63
C LEU A 358 -1.21 5.45 16.81
N ASP A 359 -0.70 5.72 18.00
CA ASP A 359 -1.55 6.01 19.17
C ASP A 359 -2.40 7.27 18.96
N ILE A 360 -1.85 8.32 18.35
CA ILE A 360 -2.62 9.53 18.03
C ILE A 360 -3.75 9.22 17.04
N ALA A 361 -3.45 8.46 15.98
CA ALA A 361 -4.45 8.07 14.99
C ALA A 361 -5.56 7.20 15.59
N HIS A 362 -5.21 6.23 16.46
CA HIS A 362 -6.17 5.39 17.19
C HIS A 362 -7.08 6.18 18.13
N ARG A 363 -6.61 7.31 18.65
CA ARG A 363 -7.45 8.23 19.46
C ARG A 363 -8.35 9.09 18.59
N ALA A 364 -7.83 9.62 17.47
CA ALA A 364 -8.56 10.55 16.62
C ALA A 364 -9.68 9.86 15.81
N ALA A 365 -9.44 8.66 15.26
CA ALA A 365 -10.37 7.97 14.38
C ALA A 365 -11.76 7.72 15.03
N PRO A 366 -11.86 7.10 16.23
CA PRO A 366 -13.14 6.87 16.87
C PRO A 366 -13.84 8.17 17.30
N LEU A 367 -13.08 9.23 17.59
CA LEU A 367 -13.66 10.55 17.90
C LEU A 367 -14.29 11.17 16.65
N ILE A 368 -13.61 11.16 15.51
CA ILE A 368 -14.14 11.64 14.23
C ILE A 368 -15.43 10.88 13.89
N ALA A 369 -15.42 9.57 13.99
CA ALA A 369 -16.58 8.74 13.69
C ALA A 369 -17.75 9.03 14.63
N ARG A 370 -17.50 9.08 15.95
CA ARG A 370 -18.55 9.27 16.97
C ARG A 370 -19.11 10.69 16.99
N GLU A 371 -18.26 11.71 16.90
CA GLU A 371 -18.66 13.10 17.10
C GLU A 371 -19.10 13.79 15.82
N LEU A 372 -18.56 13.35 14.68
CA LEU A 372 -18.82 13.99 13.40
C LEU A 372 -19.64 13.13 12.45
N GLY A 373 -19.84 11.84 12.73
CA GLY A 373 -20.51 10.90 11.84
C GLY A 373 -19.73 10.64 10.54
N ILE A 374 -18.41 10.85 10.56
CA ILE A 374 -17.52 10.73 9.39
C ILE A 374 -16.83 9.38 9.42
N SER A 375 -16.85 8.65 8.30
CA SER A 375 -16.11 7.40 8.17
C SER A 375 -14.60 7.67 8.17
N THR A 376 -13.85 6.87 8.91
CA THR A 376 -12.38 6.99 8.98
C THR A 376 -11.71 5.72 8.47
N LEU A 377 -10.58 5.89 7.78
CA LEU A 377 -9.65 4.84 7.41
C LEU A 377 -8.27 5.20 7.95
N LEU A 378 -7.60 4.25 8.60
CA LEU A 378 -6.18 4.36 8.92
C LEU A 378 -5.37 3.68 7.81
N THR A 379 -4.29 4.30 7.35
CA THR A 379 -3.40 3.65 6.36
C THR A 379 -2.69 2.43 6.95
N ARG A 380 -2.46 2.41 8.25
CA ARG A 380 -2.09 1.24 9.06
C ARG A 380 -2.79 1.29 10.40
N ASP A 381 -3.20 0.14 10.89
CA ASP A 381 -3.91 -0.03 12.16
C ASP A 381 -3.06 -0.78 13.21
N SER A 382 -1.84 -1.13 12.85
CA SER A 382 -0.86 -1.86 13.64
C SER A 382 0.56 -1.38 13.33
N ASP A 383 1.58 -2.00 13.96
CA ASP A 383 2.98 -1.70 13.68
C ASP A 383 3.43 -2.35 12.36
N ASP A 384 2.76 -2.00 11.25
CA ASP A 384 3.07 -2.46 9.92
C ASP A 384 3.72 -1.36 9.09
N TYR A 385 4.63 -1.75 8.20
CA TYR A 385 5.17 -0.85 7.19
C TYR A 385 4.21 -0.72 6.01
N VAL A 386 3.85 0.51 5.66
CA VAL A 386 3.09 0.84 4.46
C VAL A 386 3.92 1.78 3.60
N ALA A 387 4.17 1.41 2.34
CA ALA A 387 4.95 2.23 1.42
C ALA A 387 4.27 3.59 1.15
N LEU A 388 5.07 4.64 0.93
CA LEU A 388 4.54 6.01 0.74
C LEU A 388 3.52 6.08 -0.41
N ASP A 389 3.80 5.39 -1.54
CA ASP A 389 2.90 5.34 -2.69
C ASP A 389 1.56 4.63 -2.38
N GLU A 390 1.58 3.68 -1.46
CA GLU A 390 0.40 2.92 -1.05
C GLU A 390 -0.53 3.75 -0.15
N ARG A 391 0.01 4.62 0.70
CA ARG A 391 -0.79 5.44 1.65
C ARG A 391 -1.81 6.30 0.91
N THR A 392 -1.38 7.07 -0.10
CA THR A 392 -2.30 7.86 -0.93
C THR A 392 -3.11 7.00 -1.90
N ALA A 393 -2.63 5.84 -2.34
CA ALA A 393 -3.44 4.91 -3.11
C ALA A 393 -4.63 4.39 -2.30
N ARG A 394 -4.45 4.04 -1.02
CA ARG A 394 -5.52 3.66 -0.09
C ARG A 394 -6.52 4.80 0.11
N ALA A 395 -6.03 6.03 0.29
CA ALA A 395 -6.89 7.21 0.45
C ALA A 395 -7.73 7.48 -0.81
N ASN A 396 -7.13 7.39 -1.99
CA ASN A 396 -7.82 7.55 -3.27
C ASN A 396 -8.86 6.45 -3.49
N ALA A 397 -8.54 5.20 -3.15
CA ALA A 397 -9.46 4.06 -3.23
C ALA A 397 -10.64 4.18 -2.25
N PHE A 398 -10.40 4.70 -1.05
CA PHE A 398 -11.43 5.01 -0.06
C PHE A 398 -12.27 6.22 -0.46
N GLN A 399 -11.88 6.95 -1.53
CA GLN A 399 -12.48 8.21 -1.98
C GLN A 399 -12.56 9.22 -0.82
N ALA A 400 -11.46 9.40 -0.12
CA ALA A 400 -11.40 10.29 1.03
C ALA A 400 -11.64 11.76 0.64
N ASP A 401 -12.26 12.51 1.54
CA ASP A 401 -12.46 13.96 1.41
C ASP A 401 -11.32 14.75 2.05
N LEU A 402 -10.57 14.12 2.97
CA LEU A 402 -9.37 14.66 3.61
C LEU A 402 -8.34 13.54 3.85
N PHE A 403 -7.07 13.87 3.70
CA PHE A 403 -5.92 13.02 4.05
C PHE A 403 -5.02 13.75 5.04
N ILE A 404 -4.72 13.12 6.18
CA ILE A 404 -3.91 13.69 7.25
C ILE A 404 -2.81 12.71 7.60
N SER A 405 -1.58 12.99 7.16
CA SER A 405 -0.39 12.25 7.58
C SER A 405 0.13 12.82 8.90
N ILE A 406 0.34 11.97 9.89
CA ILE A 406 0.67 12.33 11.28
C ILE A 406 2.13 11.93 11.52
N HIS A 407 2.95 12.92 11.92
CA HIS A 407 4.38 12.78 12.16
C HIS A 407 4.83 13.45 13.45
N CYS A 408 6.04 13.15 13.88
CA CYS A 408 6.73 13.80 15.01
C CYS A 408 8.10 14.27 14.54
N ASN A 409 8.25 15.57 14.38
CA ASN A 409 9.47 16.19 13.85
C ASN A 409 10.72 15.85 14.68
N ALA A 410 11.87 15.95 14.05
CA ALA A 410 13.15 15.81 14.71
C ALA A 410 14.19 16.78 14.12
N THR A 411 15.04 17.31 15.00
CA THR A 411 16.26 18.05 14.61
C THR A 411 17.48 17.35 15.20
N GLU A 412 18.61 17.43 14.51
CA GLU A 412 19.86 16.77 14.93
C GLU A 412 20.37 17.28 16.28
N ASP A 413 20.17 18.57 16.54
CA ASP A 413 20.58 19.22 17.79
C ASP A 413 19.57 19.06 18.94
N GLY A 414 18.41 18.45 18.71
CA GLY A 414 17.32 18.31 19.68
C GLY A 414 16.70 19.64 20.13
N ALA A 415 17.01 20.76 19.47
CA ALA A 415 16.53 22.09 19.86
C ALA A 415 15.15 22.43 19.28
N GLY A 416 14.67 21.68 18.30
CA GLY A 416 13.39 21.90 17.64
C GLY A 416 12.21 21.89 18.60
N ARG A 417 11.22 22.77 18.39
CA ARG A 417 10.02 22.92 19.23
C ARG A 417 8.82 23.38 18.42
N GLY A 418 7.64 23.08 18.94
CA GLY A 418 6.37 23.57 18.40
C GLY A 418 5.71 22.62 17.41
N VAL A 419 4.66 23.10 16.80
CA VAL A 419 3.84 22.38 15.81
C VAL A 419 3.94 23.05 14.44
N MET A 420 3.87 22.27 13.38
CA MET A 420 3.82 22.77 12.00
C MET A 420 3.01 21.85 11.12
N THR A 421 2.44 22.41 10.05
CA THR A 421 1.66 21.65 9.08
C THR A 421 2.24 21.88 7.70
N PHE A 422 2.46 20.80 6.95
CA PHE A 422 2.98 20.86 5.60
C PHE A 422 1.89 20.60 4.56
N VAL A 423 2.01 21.31 3.45
CA VAL A 423 1.29 21.04 2.21
C VAL A 423 2.27 20.74 1.09
N LEU A 424 1.82 19.97 0.12
CA LEU A 424 2.64 19.64 -1.05
C LEU A 424 2.79 20.85 -1.97
N ASP A 425 3.98 21.41 -2.03
CA ASP A 425 4.37 22.50 -2.95
C ASP A 425 5.89 22.67 -2.93
N ASP A 426 6.42 23.58 -3.79
CA ASP A 426 7.83 23.95 -3.74
C ASP A 426 8.18 24.62 -2.41
N SER A 427 9.28 24.16 -1.84
CA SER A 427 9.89 24.82 -0.70
C SER A 427 11.03 25.72 -1.12
N ARG A 428 11.03 26.94 -0.56
CA ARG A 428 12.20 27.84 -0.58
C ARG A 428 12.99 27.74 0.74
N ASP A 429 12.51 26.94 1.68
CA ASP A 429 13.09 26.75 3.00
C ASP A 429 13.91 25.46 3.03
N ALA A 430 15.23 25.60 3.21
CA ALA A 430 16.15 24.48 3.25
C ALA A 430 15.85 23.47 4.37
N ALA A 431 15.29 23.92 5.51
CA ALA A 431 14.91 23.02 6.59
C ALA A 431 13.71 22.13 6.19
N SER A 432 12.69 22.73 5.56
CA SER A 432 11.53 21.99 5.03
C SER A 432 11.93 21.01 3.93
N THR A 433 12.88 21.38 3.05
CA THR A 433 13.39 20.48 2.01
C THR A 433 14.15 19.30 2.61
N ARG A 434 15.01 19.53 3.63
CA ARG A 434 15.72 18.44 4.34
C ARG A 434 14.76 17.50 5.07
N LEU A 435 13.72 18.05 5.69
CA LEU A 435 12.69 17.23 6.33
C LEU A 435 11.98 16.35 5.31
N ALA A 436 11.52 16.92 4.20
CA ALA A 436 10.89 16.14 3.13
C ALA A 436 11.84 15.08 2.54
N ALA A 437 13.12 15.38 2.38
CA ALA A 437 14.12 14.42 1.94
C ALA A 437 14.22 13.23 2.91
N ARG A 438 14.26 13.50 4.21
CA ARG A 438 14.30 12.46 5.24
C ARG A 438 13.04 11.59 5.23
N GLU A 439 11.85 12.19 5.20
CA GLU A 439 10.58 11.45 5.18
C GLU A 439 10.36 10.67 3.87
N ASN A 440 10.95 11.13 2.79
CA ASN A 440 10.89 10.45 1.50
C ASN A 440 11.93 9.34 1.32
N ASP A 441 12.90 9.20 2.23
CA ASP A 441 14.12 8.41 2.06
C ASP A 441 14.82 8.75 0.71
N ALA A 442 14.99 10.04 0.44
CA ALA A 442 15.47 10.58 -0.83
C ALA A 442 16.39 11.80 -0.63
N SER A 443 17.02 12.27 -1.71
CA SER A 443 17.82 13.49 -1.67
C SER A 443 16.98 14.76 -1.56
N ALA A 444 17.59 15.85 -1.11
CA ALA A 444 16.94 17.16 -1.07
C ALA A 444 16.57 17.65 -2.47
N GLU A 445 17.40 17.35 -3.46
CA GLU A 445 17.17 17.66 -4.88
C GLU A 445 15.94 16.91 -5.40
N ALA A 446 15.78 15.64 -5.03
CA ALA A 446 14.62 14.84 -5.42
C ALA A 446 13.32 15.36 -4.78
N ALA A 447 13.35 15.74 -3.51
CA ALA A 447 12.20 16.34 -2.83
C ALA A 447 11.78 17.67 -3.48
N ALA A 448 12.76 18.50 -3.87
CA ALA A 448 12.50 19.76 -4.60
C ALA A 448 11.94 19.51 -6.01
N GLU A 449 12.49 18.54 -6.74
CA GLU A 449 12.05 18.20 -8.10
C GLU A 449 10.61 17.68 -8.14
N LEU A 450 10.18 16.89 -7.17
CA LEU A 450 8.83 16.33 -7.12
C LEU A 450 7.75 17.42 -7.22
N ALA A 451 7.86 18.46 -6.39
CA ALA A 451 6.86 19.52 -6.37
C ALA A 451 6.81 20.25 -7.74
N GLY A 452 7.96 20.46 -8.37
CA GLY A 452 8.05 20.99 -9.73
C GLY A 452 7.42 20.07 -10.77
N ALA A 453 7.67 18.76 -10.68
CA ALA A 453 7.11 17.77 -11.58
C ALA A 453 5.58 17.70 -11.51
N LEU A 454 5.02 17.71 -10.30
CA LEU A 454 3.56 17.66 -10.10
C LEU A 454 2.86 18.92 -10.60
N ARG A 455 3.47 20.10 -10.42
CA ARG A 455 2.90 21.33 -11.00
C ARG A 455 2.88 21.32 -12.53
N ARG A 456 3.91 20.76 -13.15
CA ARG A 456 3.95 20.61 -14.61
C ARG A 456 2.93 19.61 -15.13
N ALA A 457 2.61 18.59 -14.31
CA ALA A 457 1.66 17.55 -14.70
C ALA A 457 0.20 18.04 -14.72
N ASP A 458 -0.28 18.76 -13.66
CA ASP A 458 -1.73 19.05 -13.54
C ASP A 458 -2.06 20.41 -12.92
N GLY A 459 -1.05 21.16 -12.47
CA GLY A 459 -1.33 22.14 -11.44
C GLY A 459 -1.81 21.45 -10.15
N ASN A 460 -1.49 21.99 -8.98
CA ASN A 460 -1.92 21.39 -7.71
C ASN A 460 -3.41 21.69 -7.46
N LEU A 461 -4.29 20.84 -7.98
CA LEU A 461 -5.74 21.04 -8.04
C LEU A 461 -6.40 21.14 -6.64
N SER A 462 -5.75 20.64 -5.59
CA SER A 462 -6.22 20.76 -4.20
C SER A 462 -5.42 21.72 -3.32
N ALA A 463 -4.44 22.44 -3.88
CA ALA A 463 -3.52 23.29 -3.11
C ALA A 463 -4.25 24.31 -2.22
N GLY A 464 -5.22 25.04 -2.77
CA GLY A 464 -6.00 26.02 -2.01
C GLY A 464 -6.77 25.40 -0.84
N ARG A 465 -7.36 24.23 -1.06
CA ARG A 465 -8.11 23.51 -0.03
C ARG A 465 -7.20 22.85 1.00
N SER A 466 -6.04 22.35 0.58
CA SER A 466 -5.01 21.81 1.48
C SER A 466 -4.45 22.92 2.38
N ASN A 467 -4.16 24.11 1.83
CA ASN A 467 -3.71 25.26 2.62
C ASN A 467 -4.77 25.68 3.65
N HIS A 468 -6.04 25.78 3.23
CA HIS A 468 -7.12 26.14 4.15
C HIS A 468 -7.28 25.11 5.28
N PHE A 469 -7.25 23.81 4.96
CA PHE A 469 -7.31 22.78 5.99
C PHE A 469 -6.07 22.81 6.91
N ALA A 470 -4.87 23.06 6.36
CA ALA A 470 -3.65 23.23 7.13
C ALA A 470 -3.76 24.40 8.14
N GLU A 471 -4.39 25.53 7.75
CA GLU A 471 -4.65 26.66 8.65
C GLU A 471 -5.57 26.27 9.80
N LEU A 472 -6.63 25.52 9.52
CA LEU A 472 -7.55 25.05 10.55
C LEU A 472 -6.87 24.06 11.50
N LEU A 473 -6.06 23.14 10.98
CA LEU A 473 -5.33 22.17 11.79
C LEU A 473 -4.29 22.84 12.68
N GLN A 474 -3.51 23.77 12.13
CA GLN A 474 -2.52 24.53 12.87
C GLN A 474 -3.14 25.34 14.01
N ARG A 475 -4.25 26.04 13.75
CA ARG A 475 -5.00 26.79 14.78
C ARG A 475 -5.56 25.86 15.86
N SER A 476 -6.16 24.74 15.45
CA SER A 476 -6.74 23.76 16.38
C SER A 476 -5.68 23.14 17.27
N ALA A 477 -4.47 22.86 16.73
CA ALA A 477 -3.35 22.33 17.50
C ALA A 477 -2.90 23.31 18.59
N ILE A 478 -2.69 24.56 18.25
CA ILE A 478 -2.33 25.59 19.24
C ILE A 478 -3.43 25.75 20.30
N ALA A 479 -4.70 25.83 19.88
CA ALA A 479 -5.83 25.98 20.81
C ALA A 479 -5.98 24.78 21.75
N SER A 480 -5.71 23.56 21.31
CA SER A 480 -5.81 22.36 22.15
C SER A 480 -4.62 22.18 23.11
N LEU A 481 -3.42 22.58 22.70
CA LEU A 481 -2.19 22.32 23.46
C LEU A 481 -1.84 23.43 24.43
N SER A 482 -1.98 24.73 24.05
CA SER A 482 -1.52 25.86 24.84
C SER A 482 -2.13 25.96 26.27
N PRO A 483 -3.43 25.63 26.49
CA PRO A 483 -4.01 25.73 27.84
C PRO A 483 -3.34 24.81 28.87
N SER A 484 -2.81 23.66 28.44
CA SER A 484 -2.20 22.68 29.37
C SER A 484 -0.67 22.69 29.33
N TYR A 485 -0.08 23.10 28.24
CA TYR A 485 1.37 22.98 28.01
C TYR A 485 2.08 24.33 27.84
N GLY A 486 1.36 25.42 28.05
CA GLY A 486 1.89 26.79 27.95
C GLY A 486 2.13 27.20 26.50
N ASP A 487 3.10 28.09 26.28
CA ASP A 487 3.41 28.59 24.97
C ASP A 487 3.98 27.46 24.09
N ILE A 488 3.16 27.02 23.13
CA ILE A 488 3.56 26.06 22.08
C ILE A 488 3.98 26.87 20.86
N PRO A 489 5.26 26.84 20.46
CA PRO A 489 5.70 27.57 19.27
C PRO A 489 4.88 27.19 18.05
N ASN A 490 4.29 28.17 17.40
CA ASN A 490 3.54 28.02 16.17
C ASN A 490 4.49 28.23 14.97
N SER A 491 5.00 27.14 14.40
CA SER A 491 5.88 27.20 13.22
C SER A 491 5.12 27.42 11.90
N GLY A 492 3.79 27.46 11.98
CA GLY A 492 2.91 27.79 10.87
C GLY A 492 2.81 26.71 9.81
N ILE A 493 2.33 27.14 8.63
CA ILE A 493 2.19 26.27 7.48
C ILE A 493 3.46 26.36 6.64
N LYS A 494 3.98 25.21 6.27
CA LYS A 494 5.18 25.03 5.47
C LYS A 494 4.85 24.31 4.16
N ARG A 495 5.79 24.31 3.24
CA ARG A 495 5.66 23.70 1.92
C ARG A 495 6.88 22.83 1.65
N ALA A 496 6.67 21.61 1.15
CA ALA A 496 7.75 20.76 0.67
C ALA A 496 7.21 19.61 -0.19
N GLY A 497 8.13 18.96 -0.91
CA GLY A 497 7.84 17.84 -1.81
C GLY A 497 7.74 16.50 -1.07
N PHE A 498 6.75 16.33 -0.21
CA PHE A 498 6.52 15.05 0.48
C PHE A 498 5.89 14.01 -0.45
N TYR A 499 6.53 12.85 -0.60
CA TYR A 499 6.04 11.76 -1.44
C TYR A 499 4.70 11.21 -0.96
N VAL A 500 4.49 11.16 0.34
CA VAL A 500 3.23 10.71 0.93
C VAL A 500 2.03 11.59 0.59
N LEU A 501 2.24 12.83 0.18
CA LEU A 501 1.18 13.73 -0.30
C LEU A 501 1.01 13.70 -1.82
N ALA A 502 1.97 13.10 -2.54
CA ALA A 502 1.95 13.06 -3.99
C ALA A 502 0.83 12.16 -4.53
N GLY A 503 0.08 12.67 -5.49
CA GLY A 503 -1.03 11.94 -6.09
C GLY A 503 -2.28 11.79 -5.21
N ALA A 504 -2.36 12.52 -4.08
CA ALA A 504 -3.59 12.64 -3.31
C ALA A 504 -4.63 13.43 -4.12
N ARG A 505 -5.85 12.89 -4.24
CA ARG A 505 -6.96 13.50 -4.99
C ARG A 505 -7.87 14.36 -4.13
N MET A 506 -7.60 14.45 -2.86
CA MET A 506 -8.30 15.24 -1.86
C MET A 506 -7.33 16.24 -1.23
N PRO A 507 -7.81 17.23 -0.47
CA PRO A 507 -6.97 18.03 0.39
C PRO A 507 -6.13 17.16 1.30
N ALA A 508 -4.80 17.33 1.25
CA ALA A 508 -3.83 16.49 1.92
C ALA A 508 -2.80 17.34 2.68
N VAL A 509 -2.50 16.94 3.90
CA VAL A 509 -1.53 17.62 4.76
C VAL A 509 -0.65 16.61 5.49
N LEU A 510 0.58 17.01 5.83
CA LEU A 510 1.43 16.32 6.78
C LEU A 510 1.55 17.18 8.03
N PHE A 511 1.20 16.60 9.17
CA PHE A 511 1.12 17.28 10.45
C PHE A 511 2.24 16.85 11.38
N GLU A 512 3.20 17.74 11.60
CA GLU A 512 4.27 17.61 12.58
C GLU A 512 3.77 18.05 13.95
N THR A 513 3.40 17.09 14.76
CA THR A 513 2.65 17.29 16.00
C THR A 513 3.47 17.89 17.15
N SER A 514 4.77 17.70 17.14
CA SER A 514 5.81 18.31 17.98
C SER A 514 7.17 17.71 17.58
N PHE A 515 8.23 17.99 18.34
CA PHE A 515 9.57 17.46 18.10
C PHE A 515 9.90 16.33 19.07
N ILE A 516 9.99 15.10 18.57
CA ILE A 516 10.30 13.93 19.39
C ILE A 516 11.77 13.92 19.84
N SER A 517 12.69 14.49 19.03
CA SER A 517 14.11 14.62 19.37
C SER A 517 14.38 15.60 20.53
N ASN A 518 13.41 16.45 20.86
CA ASN A 518 13.51 17.39 21.97
C ASN A 518 13.09 16.71 23.28
N SER A 519 13.90 16.80 24.34
CA SER A 519 13.61 16.15 25.63
C SER A 519 12.27 16.56 26.27
N VAL A 520 11.87 17.83 26.13
CA VAL A 520 10.56 18.30 26.59
C VAL A 520 9.45 17.77 25.69
N GLY A 521 9.67 17.72 24.38
CA GLY A 521 8.76 17.14 23.40
C GLY A 521 8.54 15.66 23.66
N GLU A 522 9.60 14.88 23.84
CA GLU A 522 9.52 13.46 24.17
C GLU A 522 8.78 13.22 25.50
N THR A 523 9.11 14.00 26.55
CA THR A 523 8.41 13.91 27.84
C THR A 523 6.91 14.12 27.67
N ARG A 524 6.49 15.10 26.86
CA ARG A 524 5.08 15.34 26.54
C ARG A 524 4.46 14.17 25.77
N PHE A 525 5.15 13.67 24.74
CA PHE A 525 4.68 12.50 23.98
C PHE A 525 4.55 11.22 24.80
N ASN A 526 5.34 11.07 25.87
CA ASN A 526 5.19 9.95 26.81
C ASN A 526 3.89 10.04 27.65
N THR A 527 3.16 11.16 27.60
CA THR A 527 1.88 11.30 28.31
C THR A 527 0.69 11.02 27.38
N GLY A 528 -0.27 10.24 27.86
CA GLY A 528 -1.54 10.00 27.14
C GLY A 528 -2.35 11.27 26.93
N ASP A 529 -2.24 12.27 27.84
CA ASP A 529 -2.94 13.56 27.73
C ASP A 529 -2.46 14.38 26.54
N PHE A 530 -1.14 14.47 26.32
CA PHE A 530 -0.59 15.20 25.18
C PHE A 530 -1.03 14.62 23.84
N ARG A 531 -0.95 13.29 23.70
CA ARG A 531 -1.41 12.58 22.50
C ARG A 531 -2.93 12.75 22.29
N GLN A 532 -3.72 12.74 23.39
CA GLN A 532 -5.15 12.98 23.33
C GLN A 532 -5.46 14.39 22.81
N LYS A 533 -4.78 15.41 23.31
CA LYS A 533 -4.98 16.80 22.85
C LYS A 533 -4.60 17.00 21.38
N ILE A 534 -3.61 16.26 20.89
CA ILE A 534 -3.29 16.25 19.44
C ILE A 534 -4.45 15.61 18.67
N ALA A 535 -4.98 14.48 19.14
CA ALA A 535 -6.14 13.84 18.52
C ALA A 535 -7.37 14.77 18.52
N ASP A 536 -7.64 15.46 19.64
CA ASP A 536 -8.72 16.45 19.74
C ASP A 536 -8.53 17.62 18.77
N ALA A 537 -7.27 18.06 18.56
CA ALA A 537 -6.95 19.09 17.57
C ALA A 537 -7.29 18.65 16.15
N ILE A 538 -6.98 17.41 15.79
CA ILE A 538 -7.34 16.83 14.49
C ILE A 538 -8.86 16.80 14.33
N VAL A 539 -9.61 16.32 15.33
CA VAL A 539 -11.08 16.29 15.32
C VAL A 539 -11.67 17.68 15.13
N ASN A 540 -11.17 18.66 15.88
CA ASN A 540 -11.63 20.04 15.82
C ASN A 540 -11.33 20.69 14.46
N ALA A 541 -10.18 20.38 13.84
CA ALA A 541 -9.84 20.84 12.51
C ALA A 541 -10.77 20.26 11.44
N VAL A 542 -11.04 18.95 11.50
CA VAL A 542 -11.99 18.27 10.59
C VAL A 542 -13.39 18.87 10.74
N ARG A 543 -13.85 19.11 11.97
CA ARG A 543 -15.14 19.78 12.26
C ARG A 543 -15.16 21.17 11.64
N ALA A 544 -14.16 22.00 11.91
CA ALA A 544 -14.08 23.37 11.40
C ALA A 544 -14.06 23.40 9.86
N TYR A 545 -13.34 22.48 9.23
CA TYR A 545 -13.29 22.36 7.78
C TYR A 545 -14.63 21.95 7.16
N ARG A 546 -15.32 20.96 7.76
CA ARG A 546 -16.68 20.57 7.37
C ARG A 546 -17.66 21.72 7.49
N ASP A 547 -17.61 22.47 8.61
CA ASP A 547 -18.53 23.54 8.93
C ASP A 547 -18.23 24.85 8.16
N GLY A 548 -17.12 24.89 7.39
CA GLY A 548 -16.76 25.99 6.49
C GLY A 548 -16.16 27.22 7.19
N LEU A 549 -15.52 27.02 8.33
CA LEU A 549 -14.92 28.08 9.16
C LEU A 549 -13.58 28.58 8.62
#